data_db88a77f1db0a5a16359133258f4592d
#
_entry.id   db88a77f1db0a5a16359133258f4592d
#
_cell.length_a   1.000
_cell.length_b   1.000
_cell.length_c   1.000
_cell.angle_alpha   90.00
_cell.angle_beta   90.00
_cell.angle_gamma   90.00
#
_symmetry.space_group_name_H-M   'P 1'
#
loop_
_entity.id
_entity.type
_entity.pdbx_description
1 polymer ?
#
loop_
_entity_poly.entity_id
_entity_poly.type
_entity_poly.pdbx_seq_one_letter_code
_entity_poly.pdbx_strand_id
1 'polypeptide(L)'
;MSGADADRRAALQALAMLPLGVALGGCGGGSDGSPQPPLVTRSWQLGFSPTPPVPTAAAVVQGIDLWSQRAELVIIHEELPWTDLLAGMSASAILDRDKVALANYLRGKGLAFAFMADLTDGLAREQEAPQLRALGRSIAEPAVQQVYRDYVLAVNNKLNPRYLGLAAETNLIRTAASPAVYAAVVQAANDAAAALTAAGSTATLFSSVQVETAWGGLGVGGSFVGIKQDLLDFAFSQLLGFSSYPYFRYAQPEDIPADYYSRLATGQPRPVMVVEGGWTSASVGAIASSPEAQARYITRLAQLLDGVSARGLLQLEFADIDISTVPPPVPVNLPLFTQIGLTHSDFTAKPALAAWDQLFKRTLRAP
;
A
#
# COMPACT_ATOMS: atom_id res chain seq x y z
N MET A 1 19.73 0.16 17.98
CA MET A 1 19.12 -0.73 16.97
C MET A 1 18.21 -1.68 17.74
N SER A 2 16.89 -1.61 17.52
CA SER A 2 15.98 -2.58 18.13
C SER A 2 16.09 -3.91 17.38
N GLY A 3 15.95 -5.05 18.10
CA GLY A 3 16.04 -6.38 17.51
C GLY A 3 15.05 -6.61 16.34
N ALA A 4 13.92 -5.90 16.33
CA ALA A 4 12.89 -5.98 15.29
C ALA A 4 13.37 -5.50 13.91
N ASP A 5 14.25 -4.50 13.85
CA ASP A 5 14.83 -4.05 12.56
C ASP A 5 15.87 -5.06 12.05
N ALA A 6 16.61 -5.71 12.96
CA ALA A 6 17.58 -6.73 12.59
C ALA A 6 16.89 -8.00 12.08
N ASP A 7 15.78 -8.41 12.67
CA ASP A 7 15.01 -9.60 12.28
C ASP A 7 14.25 -9.40 10.96
N ARG A 8 13.67 -8.22 10.73
CA ARG A 8 13.09 -7.87 9.42
C ARG A 8 14.16 -7.85 8.32
N ARG A 9 15.36 -7.37 8.60
CA ARG A 9 16.49 -7.34 7.66
C ARG A 9 17.00 -8.75 7.37
N ALA A 10 17.14 -9.61 8.39
CA ALA A 10 17.55 -11.01 8.20
C ALA A 10 16.53 -11.79 7.35
N ALA A 11 15.23 -11.51 7.51
CA ALA A 11 14.17 -12.10 6.72
C ALA A 11 14.29 -11.78 5.22
N LEU A 12 14.72 -10.57 4.88
CA LEU A 12 14.85 -10.12 3.48
C LEU A 12 16.18 -10.58 2.84
N GLN A 13 17.23 -10.82 3.61
CA GLN A 13 18.54 -11.28 3.10
C GLN A 13 18.57 -12.77 2.74
N ALA A 14 17.72 -13.59 3.35
CA ALA A 14 17.65 -15.03 3.07
C ALA A 14 17.07 -15.38 1.68
N LEU A 15 16.50 -14.42 0.96
CA LEU A 15 15.93 -14.57 -0.38
C LEU A 15 16.99 -14.77 -1.50
N ALA A 16 18.27 -14.56 -1.22
CA ALA A 16 19.32 -14.59 -2.22
C ALA A 16 19.79 -15.99 -2.65
N MET A 17 19.32 -17.10 -2.04
CA MET A 17 19.85 -18.45 -2.26
C MET A 17 18.78 -19.54 -2.36
N LEU A 18 17.94 -19.53 -3.40
CA LEU A 18 17.11 -20.72 -3.71
C LEU A 18 17.12 -21.05 -5.20
N PRO A 19 17.35 -22.31 -5.61
CA PRO A 19 17.32 -22.72 -7.00
C PRO A 19 15.90 -22.94 -7.53
N LEU A 20 15.66 -22.52 -8.79
CA LEU A 20 14.43 -22.75 -9.52
C LEU A 20 14.25 -24.23 -9.88
N GLY A 21 13.15 -24.82 -9.45
CA GLY A 21 12.68 -26.11 -9.95
C GLY A 21 11.39 -25.94 -10.78
N VAL A 22 11.44 -26.34 -12.05
CA VAL A 22 10.31 -26.33 -12.99
C VAL A 22 9.59 -27.67 -12.93
N ALA A 23 8.25 -27.67 -12.82
CA ALA A 23 7.43 -28.83 -13.11
C ALA A 23 6.25 -28.46 -14.02
N LEU A 24 6.24 -29.06 -15.22
CA LEU A 24 5.17 -29.02 -16.21
C LEU A 24 4.26 -30.23 -16.01
N GLY A 25 2.96 -30.04 -16.09
CA GLY A 25 1.99 -31.12 -16.19
C GLY A 25 0.63 -30.62 -16.71
N GLY A 26 0.23 -31.17 -17.83
CA GLY A 26 -0.82 -30.74 -18.68
C GLY A 26 -2.03 -31.66 -18.77
N CYS A 27 -3.01 -31.19 -19.51
CA CYS A 27 -4.04 -31.82 -20.34
C CYS A 27 -5.33 -32.38 -19.75
N GLY A 28 -6.44 -31.97 -20.40
CA GLY A 28 -7.55 -32.83 -20.64
C GLY A 28 -8.90 -32.09 -20.79
N GLY A 29 -9.40 -32.00 -22.02
CA GLY A 29 -10.57 -31.25 -22.42
C GLY A 29 -11.90 -31.97 -22.23
N GLY A 30 -12.98 -31.20 -22.35
CA GLY A 30 -14.37 -31.63 -22.47
C GLY A 30 -15.24 -30.43 -22.71
N SER A 31 -15.73 -30.25 -23.94
CA SER A 31 -16.57 -29.11 -24.34
C SER A 31 -18.05 -29.49 -24.22
N ASP A 32 -18.77 -28.90 -23.26
CA ASP A 32 -20.22 -28.78 -23.29
C ASP A 32 -20.59 -27.33 -23.53
N GLY A 33 -21.19 -27.06 -24.68
CA GLY A 33 -21.51 -25.71 -25.18
C GLY A 33 -22.78 -25.12 -24.57
N SER A 34 -22.74 -24.80 -23.27
CA SER A 34 -23.67 -23.85 -22.70
C SER A 34 -23.15 -22.43 -22.96
N PRO A 35 -23.98 -21.44 -23.29
CA PRO A 35 -23.54 -20.08 -23.48
C PRO A 35 -22.90 -19.59 -22.16
N GLN A 36 -21.57 -19.42 -22.19
CA GLN A 36 -20.82 -18.91 -21.07
C GLN A 36 -21.31 -17.48 -20.79
N PRO A 37 -21.72 -17.16 -19.55
CA PRO A 37 -22.12 -15.80 -19.23
C PRO A 37 -20.99 -14.85 -19.64
N PRO A 38 -21.30 -13.63 -20.12
CA PRO A 38 -20.31 -12.70 -20.58
C PRO A 38 -19.26 -12.47 -19.48
N LEU A 39 -17.99 -12.71 -19.81
CA LEU A 39 -16.87 -12.51 -18.89
C LEU A 39 -16.91 -11.07 -18.39
N VAL A 40 -17.21 -10.87 -17.11
CA VAL A 40 -17.17 -9.56 -16.49
C VAL A 40 -15.71 -9.08 -16.53
N THR A 41 -15.49 -7.88 -17.07
CA THR A 41 -14.15 -7.33 -17.24
C THR A 41 -13.84 -6.31 -16.16
N ARG A 42 -12.56 -6.01 -15.95
CA ARG A 42 -12.04 -4.91 -15.14
C ARG A 42 -10.94 -4.17 -15.90
N SER A 43 -10.77 -2.88 -15.64
CA SER A 43 -9.70 -2.04 -16.22
C SER A 43 -8.56 -1.76 -15.21
N TRP A 44 -8.60 -2.36 -14.04
CA TRP A 44 -7.69 -2.12 -12.93
C TRP A 44 -7.05 -3.40 -12.43
N GLN A 45 -5.78 -3.30 -12.03
CA GLN A 45 -4.97 -4.40 -11.54
C GLN A 45 -5.29 -4.69 -10.07
N LEU A 46 -5.10 -5.95 -9.67
CA LEU A 46 -5.22 -6.42 -8.27
C LEU A 46 -3.84 -6.68 -7.70
N GLY A 47 -3.66 -6.39 -6.41
CA GLY A 47 -2.39 -6.62 -5.77
C GLY A 47 -2.40 -6.56 -4.25
N PHE A 48 -1.22 -6.76 -3.68
CA PHE A 48 -0.98 -6.78 -2.24
C PHE A 48 0.30 -6.03 -1.89
N SER A 49 0.50 -5.77 -0.59
CA SER A 49 1.84 -5.53 -0.07
C SER A 49 2.49 -6.86 0.34
N PRO A 50 3.83 -6.95 0.38
CA PRO A 50 4.53 -8.15 0.81
C PRO A 50 4.63 -8.26 2.34
N THR A 51 3.71 -7.66 3.08
CA THR A 51 3.66 -7.71 4.55
C THR A 51 3.40 -9.14 5.01
N PRO A 52 4.29 -9.76 5.79
CA PRO A 52 4.10 -11.11 6.28
C PRO A 52 3.25 -11.15 7.56
N PRO A 53 2.59 -12.28 7.85
CA PRO A 53 1.85 -12.47 9.11
C PRO A 53 2.75 -12.49 10.35
N VAL A 54 3.98 -12.95 10.18
CA VAL A 54 5.04 -12.96 11.20
C VAL A 54 6.35 -12.45 10.57
N PRO A 55 7.24 -11.78 11.32
CA PRO A 55 8.42 -11.10 10.76
C PRO A 55 9.56 -12.08 10.43
N THR A 56 9.30 -13.07 9.56
CA THR A 56 10.29 -14.05 9.09
C THR A 56 10.39 -14.08 7.57
N ALA A 57 11.59 -14.38 7.04
CA ALA A 57 11.81 -14.52 5.60
C ALA A 57 10.94 -15.63 4.99
N ALA A 58 10.77 -16.74 5.69
CA ALA A 58 9.94 -17.85 5.25
C ALA A 58 8.48 -17.40 5.05
N ALA A 59 7.92 -16.65 6.01
CA ALA A 59 6.55 -16.12 5.91
C ALA A 59 6.39 -15.11 4.78
N VAL A 60 7.40 -14.25 4.52
CA VAL A 60 7.41 -13.34 3.37
C VAL A 60 7.34 -14.12 2.06
N VAL A 61 8.23 -15.10 1.87
CA VAL A 61 8.28 -15.92 0.65
C VAL A 61 6.99 -16.70 0.46
N GLN A 62 6.52 -17.40 1.50
CA GLN A 62 5.29 -18.18 1.46
C GLN A 62 4.08 -17.28 1.13
N GLY A 63 3.97 -16.11 1.75
CA GLY A 63 2.91 -15.16 1.46
C GLY A 63 2.93 -14.74 -0.01
N ILE A 64 4.11 -14.32 -0.52
CA ILE A 64 4.28 -13.92 -1.93
C ILE A 64 3.90 -15.07 -2.87
N ASP A 65 4.33 -16.30 -2.61
CA ASP A 65 4.02 -17.46 -3.44
C ASP A 65 2.52 -17.75 -3.52
N LEU A 66 1.81 -17.54 -2.41
CA LEU A 66 0.36 -17.72 -2.33
C LEU A 66 -0.40 -16.61 -3.04
N TRP A 67 -0.09 -15.33 -2.77
CA TRP A 67 -0.89 -14.24 -3.29
C TRP A 67 -0.48 -13.81 -4.71
N SER A 68 0.75 -14.04 -5.15
CA SER A 68 1.17 -13.69 -6.53
C SER A 68 0.37 -14.41 -7.61
N GLN A 69 -0.27 -15.53 -7.29
CA GLN A 69 -1.15 -16.27 -8.21
C GLN A 69 -2.52 -15.59 -8.42
N ARG A 70 -2.82 -14.53 -7.66
CA ARG A 70 -4.08 -13.78 -7.68
C ARG A 70 -3.85 -12.27 -7.64
N ALA A 71 -2.74 -11.84 -8.22
CA ALA A 71 -2.32 -10.44 -8.29
C ALA A 71 -1.60 -10.14 -9.61
N GLU A 72 -1.64 -8.90 -10.06
CA GLU A 72 -0.83 -8.34 -11.15
C GLU A 72 0.03 -7.18 -10.70
N LEU A 73 -0.18 -6.70 -9.47
CA LEU A 73 0.47 -5.52 -8.92
C LEU A 73 0.97 -5.81 -7.50
N VAL A 74 2.05 -5.17 -7.11
CA VAL A 74 2.57 -5.19 -5.74
C VAL A 74 3.01 -3.79 -5.35
N ILE A 75 2.82 -3.42 -4.08
CA ILE A 75 3.38 -2.20 -3.53
C ILE A 75 4.29 -2.51 -2.34
N ILE A 76 5.50 -1.97 -2.36
CA ILE A 76 6.30 -1.80 -1.16
C ILE A 76 5.99 -0.41 -0.62
N HIS A 77 5.35 -0.36 0.55
CA HIS A 77 5.11 0.86 1.29
C HIS A 77 6.01 0.84 2.52
N GLU A 78 6.88 1.82 2.65
CA GLU A 78 7.81 1.86 3.79
C GLU A 78 8.17 3.27 4.22
N GLU A 79 8.41 3.40 5.51
CA GLU A 79 9.17 4.53 6.07
C GLU A 79 10.65 4.37 5.68
N LEU A 80 11.31 5.48 5.39
CA LEU A 80 12.72 5.44 5.02
C LEU A 80 13.59 4.92 6.17
N PRO A 81 14.69 4.22 5.87
CA PRO A 81 15.67 3.77 6.86
C PRO A 81 16.55 4.94 7.33
N TRP A 82 15.94 5.91 7.99
CA TRP A 82 16.56 7.19 8.38
C TRP A 82 17.82 7.01 9.20
N THR A 83 17.86 6.01 10.08
CA THR A 83 19.03 5.75 10.93
C THR A 83 20.27 5.47 10.08
N ASP A 84 20.17 4.61 9.08
CA ASP A 84 21.31 4.26 8.22
C ASP A 84 21.67 5.40 7.27
N LEU A 85 20.65 6.06 6.71
CA LEU A 85 20.84 7.20 5.80
C LEU A 85 21.56 8.37 6.49
N LEU A 86 21.12 8.74 7.70
CA LEU A 86 21.71 9.84 8.45
C LEU A 86 23.05 9.47 9.10
N ALA A 87 23.35 8.18 9.25
CA ALA A 87 24.70 7.69 9.58
C ALA A 87 25.67 7.70 8.40
N GLY A 88 25.21 8.13 7.20
CA GLY A 88 26.06 8.28 6.01
C GLY A 88 26.12 7.05 5.09
N MET A 89 25.30 6.03 5.30
CA MET A 89 25.17 4.92 4.35
C MET A 89 24.46 5.42 3.09
N SER A 90 25.01 5.12 1.90
CA SER A 90 24.37 5.55 0.65
C SER A 90 23.04 4.83 0.43
N ALA A 91 22.05 5.56 -0.08
CA ALA A 91 20.74 5.01 -0.45
C ALA A 91 20.87 3.78 -1.36
N SER A 92 21.82 3.82 -2.32
CA SER A 92 22.13 2.69 -3.20
C SER A 92 22.56 1.43 -2.44
N ALA A 93 23.46 1.55 -1.47
CA ALA A 93 23.92 0.40 -0.67
C ALA A 93 22.80 -0.17 0.22
N ILE A 94 21.95 0.70 0.77
CA ILE A 94 20.78 0.27 1.56
C ILE A 94 19.81 -0.53 0.67
N LEU A 95 19.49 -0.01 -0.51
CA LEU A 95 18.57 -0.69 -1.44
C LEU A 95 19.13 -2.02 -1.93
N ASP A 96 20.44 -2.11 -2.21
CA ASP A 96 21.10 -3.36 -2.58
C ASP A 96 20.98 -4.40 -1.45
N ARG A 97 21.18 -3.97 -0.23
CA ARG A 97 21.09 -4.84 0.95
C ARG A 97 19.65 -5.29 1.24
N ASP A 98 18.67 -4.36 1.17
CA ASP A 98 17.36 -4.56 1.78
C ASP A 98 16.23 -4.81 0.77
N LYS A 99 16.34 -4.37 -0.50
CA LYS A 99 15.21 -4.31 -1.43
C LYS A 99 15.42 -4.98 -2.78
N VAL A 100 16.63 -4.94 -3.33
CA VAL A 100 16.87 -5.42 -4.71
C VAL A 100 16.51 -6.90 -4.87
N ALA A 101 16.86 -7.74 -3.90
CA ALA A 101 16.52 -9.17 -3.94
C ALA A 101 14.99 -9.39 -3.92
N LEU A 102 14.28 -8.71 -3.04
CA LEU A 102 12.81 -8.76 -2.96
C LEU A 102 12.16 -8.24 -4.25
N ALA A 103 12.59 -7.10 -4.77
CA ALA A 103 12.05 -6.53 -6.00
C ALA A 103 12.26 -7.47 -7.21
N ASN A 104 13.42 -8.12 -7.31
CA ASN A 104 13.67 -9.11 -8.35
C ASN A 104 12.80 -10.36 -8.20
N TYR A 105 12.57 -10.82 -6.97
CA TYR A 105 11.68 -11.94 -6.71
C TYR A 105 10.23 -11.62 -7.13
N LEU A 106 9.73 -10.44 -6.76
CA LEU A 106 8.39 -9.98 -7.13
C LEU A 106 8.22 -9.84 -8.65
N ARG A 107 9.25 -9.29 -9.35
CA ARG A 107 9.25 -9.24 -10.82
C ARG A 107 9.27 -10.63 -11.45
N GLY A 108 10.01 -11.57 -10.87
CA GLY A 108 10.01 -12.97 -11.29
C GLY A 108 8.64 -13.63 -11.22
N LYS A 109 7.72 -13.09 -10.39
CA LYS A 109 6.30 -13.49 -10.35
C LYS A 109 5.42 -12.79 -11.40
N GLY A 110 5.99 -11.92 -12.24
CA GLY A 110 5.25 -11.19 -13.28
C GLY A 110 4.47 -9.97 -12.76
N LEU A 111 4.75 -9.50 -11.54
CA LEU A 111 4.02 -8.41 -10.91
C LEU A 111 4.53 -7.05 -11.38
N ALA A 112 3.61 -6.13 -11.69
CA ALA A 112 3.93 -4.71 -11.81
C ALA A 112 4.30 -4.16 -10.42
N PHE A 113 5.29 -3.25 -10.36
CA PHE A 113 5.87 -2.83 -9.10
C PHE A 113 5.53 -1.37 -8.79
N ALA A 114 4.97 -1.14 -7.61
CA ALA A 114 4.77 0.16 -7.01
C ALA A 114 5.65 0.31 -5.76
N PHE A 115 6.07 1.53 -5.47
CA PHE A 115 6.79 1.88 -4.26
C PHE A 115 6.22 3.15 -3.66
N MET A 116 5.99 3.18 -2.35
CA MET A 116 5.64 4.37 -1.59
C MET A 116 6.77 4.67 -0.60
N ALA A 117 7.39 5.83 -0.76
CA ALA A 117 8.37 6.37 0.18
C ALA A 117 7.66 7.25 1.21
N ASP A 118 7.41 6.72 2.41
CA ASP A 118 6.65 7.39 3.45
C ASP A 118 7.53 8.31 4.31
N LEU A 119 7.06 9.55 4.48
CA LEU A 119 7.81 10.62 5.17
C LEU A 119 7.48 10.72 6.67
N THR A 120 6.35 10.12 7.10
CA THR A 120 5.82 10.26 8.46
C THR A 120 5.63 8.90 9.12
N ASP A 121 5.17 8.90 10.38
CA ASP A 121 4.79 7.67 11.08
C ASP A 121 3.54 7.06 10.43
N GLY A 122 3.66 5.85 9.89
CA GLY A 122 2.56 5.18 9.18
C GLY A 122 1.34 4.87 10.04
N LEU A 123 1.50 4.82 11.36
CA LEU A 123 0.42 4.52 12.30
C LEU A 123 -0.02 5.74 13.13
N ALA A 124 0.70 6.88 13.01
CA ALA A 124 0.42 8.11 13.74
C ALA A 124 0.80 9.33 12.90
N ARG A 125 -0.04 9.68 11.91
CA ARG A 125 0.24 10.71 10.89
C ARG A 125 0.46 12.12 11.42
N GLU A 126 0.09 12.38 12.68
CA GLU A 126 0.41 13.61 13.38
C GLU A 126 1.90 13.72 13.77
N GLN A 127 2.65 12.63 13.60
CA GLN A 127 4.03 12.53 14.02
C GLN A 127 4.99 12.32 12.85
N GLU A 128 6.21 12.80 13.01
CA GLU A 128 7.32 12.48 12.12
C GLU A 128 7.71 11.00 12.24
N ALA A 129 8.40 10.47 11.24
CA ALA A 129 8.86 9.09 11.21
C ALA A 129 9.58 8.69 12.53
N PRO A 130 9.29 7.50 13.11
CA PRO A 130 9.82 7.09 14.40
C PRO A 130 11.34 7.16 14.50
N GLN A 131 12.06 6.81 13.42
CA GLN A 131 13.53 6.88 13.41
C GLN A 131 14.03 8.32 13.41
N LEU A 132 13.36 9.27 12.75
CA LEU A 132 13.72 10.70 12.85
C LEU A 132 13.55 11.21 14.27
N ARG A 133 12.41 10.93 14.91
CA ARG A 133 12.15 11.29 16.30
C ARG A 133 13.21 10.72 17.26
N ALA A 134 13.54 9.44 17.07
CA ALA A 134 14.55 8.77 17.90
C ALA A 134 15.95 9.38 17.77
N LEU A 135 16.26 9.97 16.60
CA LEU A 135 17.51 10.66 16.31
C LEU A 135 17.49 12.15 16.69
N GLY A 136 16.33 12.67 17.17
CA GLY A 136 16.15 14.10 17.42
C GLY A 136 16.24 14.93 16.15
N ARG A 137 15.87 14.36 15.00
CA ARG A 137 15.90 15.01 13.67
C ARG A 137 14.48 15.25 13.17
N SER A 138 14.35 16.11 12.19
CA SER A 138 13.06 16.50 11.62
C SER A 138 13.11 16.55 10.09
N ILE A 139 11.99 16.18 9.46
CA ILE A 139 11.79 16.37 8.00
C ILE A 139 11.82 17.86 7.60
N ALA A 140 11.65 18.77 8.53
CA ALA A 140 11.81 20.21 8.29
C ALA A 140 13.27 20.64 8.07
N GLU A 141 14.23 19.79 8.37
CA GLU A 141 15.65 20.09 8.16
C GLU A 141 16.04 19.93 6.68
N PRO A 142 16.65 20.95 6.03
CA PRO A 142 17.06 20.85 4.62
C PRO A 142 17.98 19.64 4.34
N ALA A 143 18.84 19.27 5.29
CA ALA A 143 19.71 18.10 5.14
C ALA A 143 18.91 16.77 5.12
N VAL A 144 17.84 16.67 5.92
CA VAL A 144 16.95 15.48 5.92
C VAL A 144 16.15 15.40 4.64
N GLN A 145 15.64 16.53 4.13
CA GLN A 145 14.94 16.61 2.83
C GLN A 145 15.88 16.22 1.67
N GLN A 146 17.17 16.62 1.74
CA GLN A 146 18.15 16.18 0.74
C GLN A 146 18.33 14.67 0.76
N VAL A 147 18.46 14.07 1.94
CA VAL A 147 18.58 12.60 2.11
C VAL A 147 17.35 11.89 1.56
N TYR A 148 16.14 12.42 1.80
CA TYR A 148 14.91 11.90 1.22
C TYR A 148 14.96 11.90 -0.31
N ARG A 149 15.30 13.04 -0.92
CA ARG A 149 15.40 13.18 -2.37
C ARG A 149 16.41 12.19 -2.98
N ASP A 150 17.59 12.03 -2.35
CA ASP A 150 18.61 11.12 -2.82
C ASP A 150 18.17 9.65 -2.71
N TYR A 151 17.42 9.30 -1.64
CA TYR A 151 16.83 7.97 -1.50
C TYR A 151 15.81 7.67 -2.58
N VAL A 152 14.88 8.60 -2.84
CA VAL A 152 13.84 8.42 -3.87
C VAL A 152 14.45 8.30 -5.27
N LEU A 153 15.48 9.07 -5.60
CA LEU A 153 16.24 8.92 -6.85
C LEU A 153 16.91 7.54 -6.94
N ALA A 154 17.47 7.05 -5.85
CA ALA A 154 18.06 5.71 -5.81
C ALA A 154 17.01 4.61 -5.98
N VAL A 155 15.82 4.75 -5.35
CA VAL A 155 14.66 3.86 -5.55
C VAL A 155 14.28 3.81 -7.03
N ASN A 156 14.12 4.98 -7.67
CA ASN A 156 13.80 5.07 -9.09
C ASN A 156 14.81 4.31 -9.95
N ASN A 157 16.10 4.55 -9.71
CA ASN A 157 17.17 4.00 -10.54
C ASN A 157 17.41 2.51 -10.32
N LYS A 158 17.30 2.02 -9.09
CA LYS A 158 17.57 0.63 -8.73
C LYS A 158 16.37 -0.29 -8.82
N LEU A 159 15.22 0.21 -8.36
CA LEU A 159 14.02 -0.60 -8.30
C LEU A 159 13.10 -0.37 -9.51
N ASN A 160 13.29 0.72 -10.26
CA ASN A 160 12.54 1.04 -11.47
C ASN A 160 11.03 0.75 -11.30
N PRO A 161 10.34 1.37 -10.34
CA PRO A 161 8.93 1.14 -10.11
C PRO A 161 8.08 1.73 -11.24
N ARG A 162 6.96 1.06 -11.58
CA ARG A 162 5.97 1.63 -12.49
C ARG A 162 5.23 2.81 -11.85
N TYR A 163 4.98 2.74 -10.53
CA TYR A 163 4.32 3.77 -9.75
C TYR A 163 5.21 4.12 -8.56
N LEU A 164 5.45 5.41 -8.35
CA LEU A 164 6.32 5.90 -7.26
C LEU A 164 5.58 6.96 -6.46
N GLY A 165 5.20 6.59 -5.23
CA GLY A 165 4.55 7.45 -4.26
C GLY A 165 5.57 8.24 -3.45
N LEU A 166 5.32 9.53 -3.27
CA LEU A 166 6.23 10.46 -2.60
C LEU A 166 5.69 11.02 -1.28
N ALA A 167 4.41 10.83 -0.99
CA ALA A 167 3.81 11.16 0.30
C ALA A 167 2.53 10.34 0.50
N ALA A 168 2.38 9.74 1.68
CA ALA A 168 1.21 8.96 2.04
C ALA A 168 0.23 9.78 2.88
N GLU A 169 -1.09 9.58 2.65
CA GLU A 169 -2.20 10.11 3.44
C GLU A 169 -2.09 11.62 3.75
N THR A 170 -1.76 12.41 2.73
CA THR A 170 -1.40 13.83 2.85
C THR A 170 -2.46 14.68 3.54
N ASN A 171 -3.75 14.40 3.32
CA ASN A 171 -4.85 15.11 3.97
C ASN A 171 -4.95 14.78 5.48
N LEU A 172 -4.59 13.56 5.88
CA LEU A 172 -4.53 13.19 7.30
C LEU A 172 -3.34 13.88 7.98
N ILE A 173 -2.16 13.93 7.35
CA ILE A 173 -1.01 14.72 7.83
C ILE A 173 -1.42 16.18 7.97
N ARG A 174 -2.08 16.78 6.95
CA ARG A 174 -2.51 18.18 6.96
C ARG A 174 -3.43 18.52 8.12
N THR A 175 -4.29 17.57 8.53
CA THR A 175 -5.29 17.81 9.57
C THR A 175 -4.80 17.45 10.97
N ALA A 176 -3.86 16.52 11.10
CA ALA A 176 -3.41 15.96 12.38
C ALA A 176 -2.02 16.46 12.81
N ALA A 177 -1.09 16.66 11.86
CA ALA A 177 0.27 17.09 12.18
C ALA A 177 0.36 18.61 12.40
N SER A 178 1.51 19.06 12.92
CA SER A 178 1.80 20.50 13.01
C SER A 178 1.91 21.13 11.60
N PRO A 179 1.56 22.41 11.44
CA PRO A 179 1.72 23.10 10.14
C PRO A 179 3.15 23.03 9.59
N ALA A 180 4.16 23.03 10.47
CA ALA A 180 5.56 22.96 10.07
C ALA A 180 5.90 21.58 9.45
N VAL A 181 5.44 20.48 10.06
CA VAL A 181 5.63 19.13 9.54
C VAL A 181 4.91 18.97 8.19
N TYR A 182 3.65 19.43 8.10
CA TYR A 182 2.93 19.36 6.83
C TYR A 182 3.64 20.14 5.71
N ALA A 183 4.05 21.40 5.98
CA ALA A 183 4.78 22.22 5.01
C ALA A 183 6.09 21.54 4.56
N ALA A 184 6.80 20.90 5.48
CA ALA A 184 8.03 20.17 5.20
C ALA A 184 7.78 18.92 4.32
N VAL A 185 6.69 18.18 4.56
CA VAL A 185 6.27 17.04 3.73
C VAL A 185 5.94 17.51 2.30
N VAL A 186 5.18 18.61 2.18
CA VAL A 186 4.87 19.24 0.87
C VAL A 186 6.15 19.59 0.14
N GLN A 187 7.08 20.28 0.80
CA GLN A 187 8.35 20.71 0.21
C GLN A 187 9.18 19.50 -0.24
N ALA A 188 9.39 18.52 0.66
CA ALA A 188 10.22 17.34 0.37
C ALA A 188 9.67 16.53 -0.81
N ALA A 189 8.35 16.31 -0.86
CA ALA A 189 7.72 15.55 -1.93
C ALA A 189 7.79 16.28 -3.29
N ASN A 190 7.56 17.59 -3.32
CA ASN A 190 7.66 18.38 -4.55
C ASN A 190 9.10 18.48 -5.07
N ASP A 191 10.10 18.64 -4.18
CA ASP A 191 11.51 18.66 -4.56
C ASP A 191 11.97 17.31 -5.12
N ALA A 192 11.50 16.20 -4.49
CA ALA A 192 11.77 14.86 -4.99
C ALA A 192 11.13 14.61 -6.37
N ALA A 193 9.89 15.07 -6.57
CA ALA A 193 9.21 14.97 -7.86
C ALA A 193 9.94 15.76 -8.96
N ALA A 194 10.39 16.99 -8.65
CA ALA A 194 11.19 17.79 -9.57
C ALA A 194 12.51 17.11 -9.93
N ALA A 195 13.22 16.55 -8.95
CA ALA A 195 14.47 15.82 -9.17
C ALA A 195 14.28 14.57 -10.01
N LEU A 196 13.21 13.78 -9.77
CA LEU A 196 12.86 12.62 -10.59
C LEU A 196 12.56 13.01 -12.04
N THR A 197 11.81 14.09 -12.25
CA THR A 197 11.51 14.62 -13.57
C THR A 197 12.78 15.05 -14.29
N ALA A 198 13.66 15.78 -13.60
CA ALA A 198 14.96 16.21 -14.16
C ALA A 198 15.89 15.02 -14.49
N ALA A 199 15.78 13.92 -13.73
CA ALA A 199 16.50 12.67 -13.98
C ALA A 199 15.87 11.79 -15.09
N GLY A 200 14.76 12.22 -15.71
CA GLY A 200 14.10 11.48 -16.79
C GLY A 200 13.34 10.23 -16.30
N SER A 201 12.85 10.22 -15.07
CA SER A 201 12.06 9.11 -14.54
C SER A 201 10.82 8.85 -15.39
N THR A 202 10.55 7.58 -15.67
CA THR A 202 9.33 7.12 -16.37
C THR A 202 8.26 6.62 -15.42
N ALA A 203 8.52 6.61 -14.11
CA ALA A 203 7.55 6.21 -13.11
C ALA A 203 6.37 7.18 -13.08
N THR A 204 5.15 6.65 -12.95
CA THR A 204 3.97 7.46 -12.65
C THR A 204 4.06 7.92 -11.19
N LEU A 205 4.28 9.23 -10.98
CA LEU A 205 4.40 9.79 -9.64
C LEU A 205 3.02 10.00 -9.01
N PHE A 206 2.91 9.76 -7.70
CA PHE A 206 1.67 9.96 -6.97
C PHE A 206 1.90 10.36 -5.51
N SER A 207 0.88 10.91 -4.91
CA SER A 207 0.66 10.97 -3.47
C SER A 207 -0.64 10.24 -3.12
N SER A 208 -0.81 9.83 -1.86
CA SER A 208 -2.09 9.28 -1.43
C SER A 208 -2.81 10.19 -0.44
N VAL A 209 -4.14 10.04 -0.40
CA VAL A 209 -5.03 10.66 0.56
C VAL A 209 -5.77 9.58 1.33
N GLN A 210 -6.05 9.82 2.59
CA GLN A 210 -6.88 8.98 3.43
C GLN A 210 -8.36 9.32 3.15
N VAL A 211 -9.08 8.34 2.59
CA VAL A 211 -10.43 8.56 2.04
C VAL A 211 -11.44 8.91 3.13
N GLU A 212 -11.39 8.24 4.27
CA GLU A 212 -12.32 8.46 5.38
C GLU A 212 -12.16 9.85 5.99
N THR A 213 -10.93 10.41 6.02
CA THR A 213 -10.66 11.81 6.38
C THR A 213 -11.32 12.75 5.37
N ALA A 214 -11.19 12.50 4.07
CA ALA A 214 -11.84 13.33 3.05
C ALA A 214 -13.37 13.30 3.14
N TRP A 215 -13.95 12.21 3.63
CA TRP A 215 -15.37 12.07 3.91
C TRP A 215 -15.80 12.62 5.28
N GLY A 216 -14.88 13.29 6.02
CA GLY A 216 -15.16 13.91 7.31
C GLY A 216 -15.07 12.96 8.51
N GLY A 217 -14.48 11.78 8.33
CA GLY A 217 -14.12 10.84 9.40
C GLY A 217 -12.84 11.23 10.14
N LEU A 218 -12.39 10.36 11.04
CA LEU A 218 -11.10 10.47 11.76
C LEU A 218 -10.89 11.86 12.40
N GLY A 219 -11.92 12.37 13.09
CA GLY A 219 -11.82 13.63 13.84
C GLY A 219 -12.08 14.91 13.05
N VAL A 220 -12.42 14.84 11.75
CA VAL A 220 -12.59 16.03 10.88
C VAL A 220 -14.02 16.59 10.85
N GLY A 221 -14.89 16.22 11.81
CA GLY A 221 -16.15 16.91 12.04
C GLY A 221 -17.37 16.39 11.26
N GLY A 222 -17.30 15.18 10.66
CA GLY A 222 -18.46 14.44 10.15
C GLY A 222 -18.95 14.80 8.75
N SER A 223 -18.58 15.97 8.19
CA SER A 223 -18.98 16.42 6.85
C SER A 223 -17.91 16.14 5.81
N PHE A 224 -18.34 15.95 4.55
CA PHE A 224 -17.44 15.81 3.42
C PHE A 224 -16.54 17.03 3.24
N VAL A 225 -15.23 16.83 3.24
CA VAL A 225 -14.19 17.88 3.10
C VAL A 225 -13.57 17.88 1.70
N GLY A 226 -13.44 16.68 1.11
CA GLY A 226 -12.75 16.47 -0.18
C GLY A 226 -11.23 16.57 -0.06
N ILE A 227 -10.56 16.64 -1.23
CA ILE A 227 -9.10 16.58 -1.37
C ILE A 227 -8.52 17.76 -2.17
N LYS A 228 -9.28 18.85 -2.32
CA LYS A 228 -8.89 19.97 -3.20
C LYS A 228 -7.53 20.56 -2.83
N GLN A 229 -7.26 20.73 -1.53
CA GLN A 229 -5.99 21.28 -1.06
C GLN A 229 -4.82 20.35 -1.39
N ASP A 230 -5.02 19.03 -1.19
CA ASP A 230 -3.99 18.03 -1.46
C ASP A 230 -3.63 17.99 -2.95
N LEU A 231 -4.61 18.19 -3.83
CA LEU A 231 -4.39 18.30 -5.28
C LEU A 231 -3.57 19.53 -5.69
N LEU A 232 -3.67 20.62 -4.93
CA LEU A 232 -2.88 21.84 -5.15
C LEU A 232 -1.47 21.69 -4.62
N ASP A 233 -1.34 21.16 -3.39
CA ASP A 233 -0.06 21.05 -2.69
C ASP A 233 0.85 19.96 -3.28
N PHE A 234 0.25 18.89 -3.87
CA PHE A 234 0.96 17.79 -4.54
C PHE A 234 0.62 17.70 -6.03
N ALA A 235 0.78 18.84 -6.72
CA ALA A 235 0.40 18.99 -8.13
C ALA A 235 1.18 18.05 -9.08
N PHE A 236 2.32 17.51 -8.69
CA PHE A 236 3.10 16.52 -9.44
C PHE A 236 2.36 15.19 -9.63
N SER A 237 1.37 14.88 -8.78
CA SER A 237 0.68 13.58 -8.80
C SER A 237 -0.06 13.37 -10.12
N GLN A 238 0.33 12.34 -10.85
CA GLN A 238 -0.27 11.90 -12.12
C GLN A 238 -1.39 10.88 -11.90
N LEU A 239 -1.49 10.37 -10.67
CA LEU A 239 -2.43 9.37 -10.20
C LEU A 239 -2.96 9.81 -8.83
N LEU A 240 -4.24 9.58 -8.53
CA LEU A 240 -4.81 9.76 -7.19
C LEU A 240 -4.64 8.46 -6.40
N GLY A 241 -3.73 8.44 -5.44
CA GLY A 241 -3.59 7.34 -4.49
C GLY A 241 -4.66 7.44 -3.40
N PHE A 242 -5.36 6.36 -3.11
CA PHE A 242 -6.32 6.27 -2.01
C PHE A 242 -5.85 5.27 -0.98
N SER A 243 -5.71 5.71 0.27
CA SER A 243 -5.70 4.87 1.45
C SER A 243 -7.14 4.78 1.95
N SER A 244 -7.71 3.59 2.03
CA SER A 244 -9.15 3.44 2.25
C SER A 244 -9.48 2.26 3.18
N TYR A 245 -9.98 2.62 4.36
CA TYR A 245 -10.42 1.71 5.41
C TYR A 245 -11.84 2.07 5.85
N PRO A 246 -12.87 1.82 5.02
CA PRO A 246 -14.21 2.34 5.25
C PRO A 246 -14.87 1.89 6.55
N TYR A 247 -14.40 0.80 7.17
CA TYR A 247 -14.87 0.33 8.48
C TYR A 247 -14.58 1.33 9.63
N PHE A 248 -13.76 2.34 9.41
CA PHE A 248 -13.61 3.46 10.35
C PHE A 248 -14.82 4.40 10.35
N ARG A 249 -15.69 4.31 9.36
CA ARG A 249 -16.82 5.21 9.17
C ARG A 249 -18.15 4.49 9.02
N TYR A 250 -18.18 3.31 8.41
CA TYR A 250 -19.40 2.57 8.07
C TYR A 250 -19.44 1.23 8.80
N ALA A 251 -20.61 0.90 9.35
CA ALA A 251 -20.81 -0.34 10.09
C ALA A 251 -20.90 -1.55 9.14
N GLN A 252 -21.42 -1.35 7.91
CA GLN A 252 -21.56 -2.39 6.91
C GLN A 252 -21.00 -1.93 5.56
N PRO A 253 -20.45 -2.82 4.75
CA PRO A 253 -19.98 -2.49 3.41
C PRO A 253 -21.03 -1.87 2.50
N GLU A 254 -22.27 -2.25 2.68
CA GLU A 254 -23.44 -1.77 1.93
C GLU A 254 -23.77 -0.30 2.23
N ASP A 255 -23.37 0.21 3.39
CA ASP A 255 -23.57 1.60 3.81
C ASP A 255 -22.58 2.56 3.11
N ILE A 256 -21.53 2.05 2.46
CA ILE A 256 -20.59 2.86 1.72
C ILE A 256 -21.30 3.48 0.52
N PRO A 257 -21.30 4.84 0.36
CA PRO A 257 -21.96 5.51 -0.76
C PRO A 257 -21.46 5.03 -2.12
N ALA A 258 -22.34 5.00 -3.14
CA ALA A 258 -21.95 4.58 -4.48
C ALA A 258 -20.92 5.51 -5.12
N ASP A 259 -20.91 6.78 -4.72
CA ASP A 259 -19.98 7.82 -5.18
C ASP A 259 -18.72 7.96 -4.29
N TYR A 260 -18.43 6.96 -3.45
CA TYR A 260 -17.36 7.02 -2.43
C TYR A 260 -16.00 7.43 -3.00
N TYR A 261 -15.60 6.85 -4.12
CA TYR A 261 -14.37 7.21 -4.81
C TYR A 261 -14.61 8.25 -5.92
N SER A 262 -15.70 8.13 -6.67
CA SER A 262 -15.96 9.02 -7.80
C SER A 262 -16.15 10.48 -7.39
N ARG A 263 -16.71 10.72 -6.20
CA ARG A 263 -16.86 12.06 -5.64
C ARG A 263 -15.52 12.76 -5.39
N LEU A 264 -14.49 12.00 -4.95
CA LEU A 264 -13.14 12.52 -4.76
C LEU A 264 -12.42 12.76 -6.10
N ALA A 265 -12.73 11.96 -7.12
CA ALA A 265 -12.17 12.07 -8.46
C ALA A 265 -12.93 13.07 -9.35
N THR A 266 -14.05 13.65 -8.90
CA THR A 266 -14.86 14.57 -9.70
C THR A 266 -14.06 15.78 -10.17
N GLY A 267 -14.12 16.06 -11.48
CA GLY A 267 -13.40 17.18 -12.10
C GLY A 267 -11.88 16.96 -12.23
N GLN A 268 -11.38 15.76 -11.93
CA GLN A 268 -9.97 15.40 -12.07
C GLN A 268 -9.77 14.45 -13.26
N PRO A 269 -8.82 14.74 -14.18
CA PRO A 269 -8.49 13.83 -15.27
C PRO A 269 -7.61 12.65 -14.82
N ARG A 270 -7.14 12.67 -13.57
CA ARG A 270 -6.20 11.69 -13.03
C ARG A 270 -6.91 10.38 -12.72
N PRO A 271 -6.36 9.24 -13.13
CA PRO A 271 -6.89 7.94 -12.70
C PRO A 271 -6.70 7.73 -11.20
N VAL A 272 -7.47 6.78 -10.66
CA VAL A 272 -7.47 6.42 -9.23
C VAL A 272 -6.74 5.10 -9.01
N MET A 273 -6.04 4.94 -7.91
CA MET A 273 -5.54 3.67 -7.42
C MET A 273 -5.74 3.57 -5.91
N VAL A 274 -6.41 2.54 -5.44
CA VAL A 274 -6.37 2.21 -4.02
C VAL A 274 -5.00 1.62 -3.75
N VAL A 275 -4.14 2.40 -3.12
CA VAL A 275 -2.72 2.05 -2.87
C VAL A 275 -2.53 1.34 -1.54
N GLU A 276 -3.54 1.43 -0.69
CA GLU A 276 -3.57 0.86 0.64
C GLU A 276 -5.03 0.75 1.08
N GLY A 277 -5.40 -0.38 1.70
CA GLY A 277 -6.76 -0.51 2.19
C GLY A 277 -7.12 -1.92 2.63
N GLY A 278 -8.36 -2.03 3.09
CA GLY A 278 -8.92 -3.29 3.55
C GLY A 278 -10.19 -3.11 4.38
N TRP A 279 -10.70 -4.22 4.88
CA TRP A 279 -11.81 -4.30 5.81
C TRP A 279 -11.48 -5.34 6.87
N THR A 280 -11.62 -5.00 8.16
CA THR A 280 -11.33 -5.95 9.24
C THR A 280 -12.34 -7.11 9.25
N SER A 281 -11.85 -8.33 9.46
CA SER A 281 -12.68 -9.54 9.60
C SER A 281 -13.11 -9.82 11.04
N ALA A 282 -12.63 -9.02 11.99
CA ALA A 282 -12.93 -9.16 13.40
C ALA A 282 -13.29 -7.81 14.00
N SER A 283 -14.08 -7.84 15.08
CA SER A 283 -14.35 -6.63 15.85
C SER A 283 -13.10 -6.14 16.56
N VAL A 284 -12.85 -4.83 16.53
CA VAL A 284 -11.72 -4.18 17.21
C VAL A 284 -12.17 -2.86 17.84
N GLY A 285 -11.96 -2.72 19.13
CA GLY A 285 -12.45 -1.55 19.88
C GLY A 285 -13.98 -1.39 19.74
N ALA A 286 -14.43 -0.23 19.27
CA ALA A 286 -15.83 0.06 19.00
C ALA A 286 -16.31 -0.38 17.60
N ILE A 287 -15.42 -0.89 16.76
CA ILE A 287 -15.71 -1.32 15.39
C ILE A 287 -16.20 -2.75 15.44
N ALA A 288 -17.49 -2.98 15.07
CA ALA A 288 -18.04 -4.32 14.92
C ALA A 288 -17.82 -4.82 13.48
N SER A 289 -17.31 -6.05 13.33
CA SER A 289 -17.13 -6.67 12.01
C SER A 289 -17.13 -8.19 12.10
N SER A 290 -17.11 -8.84 10.92
CA SER A 290 -17.06 -10.30 10.79
C SER A 290 -16.36 -10.69 9.47
N PRO A 291 -15.93 -11.97 9.31
CA PRO A 291 -15.40 -12.48 8.05
C PRO A 291 -16.37 -12.34 6.88
N GLU A 292 -17.69 -12.44 7.11
CA GLU A 292 -18.71 -12.27 6.07
C GLU A 292 -18.84 -10.81 5.64
N ALA A 293 -18.73 -9.86 6.59
CA ALA A 293 -18.68 -8.43 6.27
C ALA A 293 -17.46 -8.11 5.42
N GLN A 294 -16.30 -8.65 5.77
CA GLN A 294 -15.09 -8.51 4.95
C GLN A 294 -15.28 -9.04 3.52
N ALA A 295 -15.90 -10.21 3.36
CA ALA A 295 -16.17 -10.79 2.04
C ALA A 295 -17.13 -9.92 1.21
N ARG A 296 -18.19 -9.37 1.82
CA ARG A 296 -19.11 -8.43 1.15
C ARG A 296 -18.40 -7.13 0.77
N TYR A 297 -17.46 -6.67 1.60
CA TYR A 297 -16.65 -5.50 1.26
C TYR A 297 -15.84 -5.67 -0.04
N ILE A 298 -15.23 -6.84 -0.28
CA ILE A 298 -14.51 -7.10 -1.54
C ILE A 298 -15.44 -6.91 -2.76
N THR A 299 -16.68 -7.36 -2.66
CA THR A 299 -17.69 -7.16 -3.71
C THR A 299 -18.07 -5.68 -3.87
N ARG A 300 -18.27 -4.98 -2.74
CA ARG A 300 -18.60 -3.54 -2.73
C ARG A 300 -17.46 -2.71 -3.32
N LEU A 301 -16.23 -3.00 -2.95
CA LEU A 301 -15.02 -2.34 -3.44
C LEU A 301 -14.89 -2.44 -4.97
N ALA A 302 -15.19 -3.61 -5.54
CA ALA A 302 -15.21 -3.79 -7.00
C ALA A 302 -16.22 -2.85 -7.68
N GLN A 303 -17.42 -2.71 -7.11
CA GLN A 303 -18.45 -1.81 -7.64
C GLN A 303 -18.00 -0.34 -7.61
N LEU A 304 -17.32 0.07 -6.52
CA LEU A 304 -16.79 1.42 -6.38
C LEU A 304 -15.69 1.72 -7.40
N LEU A 305 -14.81 0.75 -7.67
CA LEU A 305 -13.72 0.87 -8.64
C LEU A 305 -14.24 0.84 -10.09
N ASP A 306 -15.29 0.07 -10.37
CA ASP A 306 -15.94 0.06 -11.68
C ASP A 306 -16.62 1.41 -11.99
N GLY A 307 -16.92 2.22 -10.98
CA GLY A 307 -17.51 3.56 -11.10
C GLY A 307 -16.51 4.70 -11.34
N VAL A 308 -15.18 4.41 -11.44
CA VAL A 308 -14.13 5.41 -11.63
C VAL A 308 -13.10 4.95 -12.65
N SER A 309 -12.27 5.89 -13.15
CA SER A 309 -11.09 5.53 -13.96
C SER A 309 -10.01 4.94 -13.04
N ALA A 310 -10.15 3.67 -12.66
CA ALA A 310 -9.22 3.00 -11.76
C ALA A 310 -8.04 2.36 -12.52
N ARG A 311 -6.86 2.30 -11.88
CA ARG A 311 -5.64 1.63 -12.35
C ARG A 311 -5.28 0.42 -11.52
N GLY A 312 -5.58 0.42 -10.24
CA GLY A 312 -5.24 -0.68 -9.35
C GLY A 312 -5.98 -0.66 -8.03
N LEU A 313 -5.98 -1.81 -7.40
CA LEU A 313 -6.42 -2.09 -6.05
C LEU A 313 -5.33 -2.87 -5.34
N LEU A 314 -4.79 -2.30 -4.30
CA LEU A 314 -3.85 -2.94 -3.40
C LEU A 314 -4.52 -3.16 -2.05
N GLN A 315 -4.79 -4.42 -1.73
CA GLN A 315 -5.14 -4.88 -0.40
C GLN A 315 -3.86 -4.83 0.45
N LEU A 316 -3.89 -4.15 1.60
CA LEU A 316 -2.67 -3.94 2.39
C LEU A 316 -2.05 -5.26 2.82
N GLU A 317 -2.85 -6.21 3.26
CA GLU A 317 -2.39 -7.48 3.77
C GLU A 317 -3.08 -8.66 3.09
N PHE A 318 -2.29 -9.68 2.74
CA PHE A 318 -2.82 -10.95 2.29
C PHE A 318 -3.22 -11.84 3.47
N ALA A 319 -2.39 -11.88 4.51
CA ALA A 319 -2.64 -12.63 5.74
C ALA A 319 -2.73 -11.70 6.94
N ASP A 320 -3.54 -12.05 7.92
CA ASP A 320 -3.60 -11.34 9.19
C ASP A 320 -2.23 -11.28 9.86
N ILE A 321 -1.94 -10.19 10.53
CA ILE A 321 -0.73 -10.06 11.34
C ILE A 321 -0.93 -10.78 12.68
N ASP A 322 -0.01 -11.68 13.01
CA ASP A 322 0.07 -12.23 14.37
C ASP A 322 0.70 -11.20 15.31
N ILE A 323 -0.15 -10.44 15.98
CA ILE A 323 0.27 -9.35 16.86
C ILE A 323 1.16 -9.84 18.02
N SER A 324 1.08 -11.12 18.40
CA SER A 324 1.90 -11.69 19.47
C SER A 324 3.39 -11.75 19.10
N THR A 325 3.69 -11.68 17.80
CA THR A 325 5.07 -11.67 17.27
C THR A 325 5.66 -10.27 17.09
N VAL A 326 4.85 -9.22 17.33
CA VAL A 326 5.30 -7.83 17.24
C VAL A 326 6.04 -7.46 18.51
N PRO A 327 7.32 -7.03 18.42
CA PRO A 327 8.09 -6.64 19.60
C PRO A 327 7.45 -5.46 20.35
N PRO A 328 7.45 -5.46 21.68
CA PRO A 328 6.97 -4.33 22.47
C PRO A 328 7.94 -3.11 22.37
N PRO A 329 7.42 -1.87 22.48
CA PRO A 329 6.00 -1.56 22.63
C PRO A 329 5.22 -1.73 21.31
N VAL A 330 4.06 -2.40 21.36
CA VAL A 330 3.18 -2.52 20.21
C VAL A 330 2.55 -1.15 19.92
N PRO A 331 2.61 -0.63 18.69
CA PRO A 331 1.96 0.63 18.34
C PRO A 331 0.45 0.60 18.63
N VAL A 332 -0.08 1.67 19.24
CA VAL A 332 -1.47 1.74 19.73
C VAL A 332 -2.50 1.48 18.62
N ASN A 333 -2.23 1.98 17.40
CA ASN A 333 -3.15 1.85 16.27
C ASN A 333 -2.95 0.55 15.48
N LEU A 334 -1.89 -0.21 15.71
CA LEU A 334 -1.63 -1.46 14.95
C LEU A 334 -2.79 -2.47 15.04
N PRO A 335 -3.44 -2.70 16.19
CA PRO A 335 -4.56 -3.64 16.28
C PRO A 335 -5.72 -3.35 15.32
N LEU A 336 -5.86 -2.10 14.87
CA LEU A 336 -6.91 -1.71 13.92
C LEU A 336 -6.73 -2.37 12.56
N PHE A 337 -5.51 -2.78 12.20
CA PHE A 337 -5.15 -3.30 10.88
C PHE A 337 -4.82 -4.80 10.87
N THR A 338 -4.57 -5.42 12.03
CA THR A 338 -4.05 -6.80 12.11
C THR A 338 -4.98 -7.89 11.58
N GLN A 339 -6.26 -7.60 11.34
CA GLN A 339 -7.28 -8.57 10.91
C GLN A 339 -7.89 -8.22 9.55
N ILE A 340 -7.17 -7.47 8.71
CA ILE A 340 -7.64 -7.10 7.36
C ILE A 340 -7.19 -8.08 6.27
N GLY A 341 -6.34 -9.05 6.59
CA GLY A 341 -5.90 -10.09 5.65
C GLY A 341 -7.06 -10.92 5.08
N LEU A 342 -6.88 -11.44 3.88
CA LEU A 342 -7.85 -12.35 3.24
C LEU A 342 -7.70 -13.80 3.73
N THR A 343 -6.63 -14.06 4.48
CA THR A 343 -6.36 -15.31 5.18
C THR A 343 -6.04 -15.02 6.66
N HIS A 344 -6.11 -16.02 7.48
CA HIS A 344 -5.56 -15.98 8.84
C HIS A 344 -4.02 -15.91 8.79
N SER A 345 -3.39 -15.68 9.93
CA SER A 345 -1.91 -15.58 10.03
C SER A 345 -1.18 -16.90 9.69
N ASP A 346 -1.87 -18.03 9.74
CA ASP A 346 -1.38 -19.35 9.29
C ASP A 346 -1.65 -19.63 7.81
N PHE A 347 -2.12 -18.61 7.05
CA PHE A 347 -2.54 -18.69 5.66
C PHE A 347 -3.81 -19.52 5.40
N THR A 348 -4.56 -19.94 6.39
CA THR A 348 -5.87 -20.55 6.18
C THR A 348 -6.87 -19.52 5.66
N ALA A 349 -7.68 -19.93 4.67
CA ALA A 349 -8.54 -19.01 3.92
C ALA A 349 -9.69 -18.47 4.77
N LYS A 350 -10.00 -17.18 4.62
CA LYS A 350 -11.25 -16.55 5.05
C LYS A 350 -12.24 -16.46 3.89
N PRO A 351 -13.55 -16.23 4.14
CA PRO A 351 -14.54 -16.04 3.08
C PRO A 351 -14.17 -14.94 2.06
N ALA A 352 -13.46 -13.91 2.50
CA ALA A 352 -12.99 -12.81 1.65
C ALA A 352 -12.00 -13.27 0.56
N LEU A 353 -11.21 -14.31 0.78
CA LEU A 353 -10.31 -14.85 -0.24
C LEU A 353 -11.09 -15.40 -1.45
N ALA A 354 -12.20 -16.10 -1.20
CA ALA A 354 -13.04 -16.59 -2.29
C ALA A 354 -13.67 -15.43 -3.10
N ALA A 355 -14.09 -14.36 -2.43
CA ALA A 355 -14.60 -13.15 -3.09
C ALA A 355 -13.50 -12.49 -3.95
N TRP A 356 -12.27 -12.40 -3.45
CA TRP A 356 -11.12 -11.89 -4.19
C TRP A 356 -10.79 -12.76 -5.41
N ASP A 357 -10.80 -14.09 -5.27
CA ASP A 357 -10.53 -15.01 -6.37
C ASP A 357 -11.59 -14.89 -7.47
N GLN A 358 -12.86 -14.64 -7.12
CA GLN A 358 -13.91 -14.34 -8.13
C GLN A 358 -13.64 -13.01 -8.84
N LEU A 359 -13.18 -12.00 -8.10
CA LEU A 359 -12.82 -10.73 -8.68
C LEU A 359 -11.60 -10.84 -9.62
N PHE A 360 -10.60 -11.61 -9.24
CA PHE A 360 -9.41 -11.87 -10.06
C PHE A 360 -9.72 -12.59 -11.37
N LYS A 361 -10.76 -13.45 -11.41
CA LYS A 361 -11.23 -14.10 -12.64
C LYS A 361 -11.85 -13.15 -13.68
N ARG A 362 -12.22 -11.92 -13.29
CA ARG A 362 -12.66 -10.89 -14.25
C ARG A 362 -11.51 -10.58 -15.21
N THR A 363 -11.78 -10.63 -16.51
CA THR A 363 -10.74 -10.37 -17.51
C THR A 363 -10.19 -8.95 -17.39
N LEU A 364 -8.89 -8.83 -17.16
CA LEU A 364 -8.21 -7.53 -17.17
C LEU A 364 -8.14 -7.03 -18.61
N ARG A 365 -8.76 -5.89 -18.89
CA ARG A 365 -8.58 -5.15 -20.14
C ARG A 365 -7.36 -4.25 -20.01
N ALA A 366 -6.58 -4.13 -21.07
CA ALA A 366 -5.53 -3.11 -21.10
C ALA A 366 -6.15 -1.74 -20.84
N PRO A 367 -5.54 -0.92 -19.96
CA PRO A 367 -6.03 0.40 -19.63
C PRO A 367 -5.91 1.38 -20.79
#